data_17c34a96f8ae951360d859323e791fca
#
_entry.id   17c34a96f8ae951360d859323e791fca
#
_cell.length_a   1.000
_cell.length_b   1.000
_cell.length_c   1.000
_cell.angle_alpha   90.00
_cell.angle_beta   90.00
_cell.angle_gamma   90.00
#
_symmetry.space_group_name_H-M   'P 1'
#
loop_
_entity.id
_entity.type
_entity.pdbx_description
1 polymer ?
#
loop_
_entity_poly.entity_id
_entity_poly.type
_entity_poly.pdbx_seq_one_letter_code
_entity_poly.pdbx_strand_id
1 'polypeptide(L)'
;MLKSILLVGVGSFIGGVLRYALSVLMRGICGPGFPWGTLIVNLAGCFAFGVIFALFGKYGSTNSGWCLLLTTGVCGGFTTFSTFVHESMQMLQNGNPGGFVAYVATSLVAGFLLLALGYMIFK
;
A
#
# COMPACT_ATOMS: atom_id res chain seq x y z
N MET A 1 14.30 6.74 19.85
CA MET A 1 14.46 5.48 19.10
C MET A 1 13.42 4.44 19.49
N LEU A 2 13.33 4.08 20.76
CA LEU A 2 12.37 3.07 21.19
C LEU A 2 10.92 3.49 20.92
N LYS A 3 10.60 4.75 21.20
CA LYS A 3 9.26 5.28 20.93
C LYS A 3 8.89 5.16 19.45
N SER A 4 9.83 5.48 18.56
CA SER A 4 9.62 5.38 17.12
C SER A 4 9.39 3.94 16.70
N ILE A 5 10.14 2.99 17.24
CA ILE A 5 9.99 1.57 16.96
C ILE A 5 8.60 1.09 17.39
N LEU A 6 8.16 1.50 18.57
CA LEU A 6 6.85 1.09 19.07
C LEU A 6 5.73 1.68 18.22
N LEU A 7 5.87 2.93 17.79
CA LEU A 7 4.87 3.57 16.93
C LEU A 7 4.77 2.85 15.58
N VAL A 8 5.92 2.55 14.98
CA VAL A 8 5.95 1.81 13.72
C VAL A 8 5.34 0.42 13.91
N GLY A 9 5.66 -0.25 15.03
CA GLY A 9 5.13 -1.58 15.32
C GLY A 9 3.62 -1.59 15.45
N VAL A 10 3.07 -0.64 16.21
CA VAL A 10 1.61 -0.52 16.39
C VAL A 10 0.94 -0.21 15.06
N GLY A 11 1.49 0.74 14.30
CA GLY A 11 0.96 1.09 12.99
C GLY A 11 1.01 -0.08 12.03
N SER A 12 2.11 -0.81 12.00
CA SER A 12 2.27 -1.98 11.14
C SER A 12 1.30 -3.10 11.50
N PHE A 13 1.03 -3.28 12.79
CA PHE A 13 0.03 -4.24 13.23
C PHE A 13 -1.34 -3.89 12.65
N ILE A 14 -1.75 -2.64 12.80
CA ILE A 14 -3.03 -2.16 12.30
C ILE A 14 -3.08 -2.29 10.77
N GLY A 15 -2.05 -1.79 10.08
CA GLY A 15 -1.98 -1.84 8.62
C GLY A 15 -1.96 -3.26 8.08
N GLY A 16 -1.21 -4.15 8.71
CA GLY A 16 -1.13 -5.54 8.29
C GLY A 16 -2.44 -6.29 8.46
N VAL A 17 -3.14 -6.06 9.56
CA VAL A 17 -4.46 -6.66 9.78
C VAL A 17 -5.47 -6.14 8.74
N LEU A 18 -5.47 -4.84 8.48
CA LEU A 18 -6.35 -4.25 7.47
C LEU A 18 -6.04 -4.81 6.08
N ARG A 19 -4.76 -4.96 5.76
CA ARG A 19 -4.35 -5.54 4.46
C ARG A 19 -4.88 -6.96 4.31
N TYR A 20 -4.71 -7.78 5.33
CA TYR A 20 -5.17 -9.16 5.27
C TYR A 20 -6.69 -9.21 5.12
N ALA A 21 -7.41 -8.43 5.91
CA ALA A 21 -8.87 -8.41 5.87
C ALA A 21 -9.37 -7.98 4.49
N LEU A 22 -8.78 -6.92 3.92
CA LEU A 22 -9.18 -6.44 2.61
C LEU A 22 -8.83 -7.45 1.51
N SER A 23 -7.69 -8.11 1.63
CA SER A 23 -7.28 -9.13 0.66
C SER A 23 -8.25 -10.31 0.66
N VAL A 24 -8.69 -10.76 1.84
CA VAL A 24 -9.66 -11.84 1.95
C VAL A 24 -11.00 -11.40 1.34
N LEU A 25 -11.44 -10.18 1.65
CA LEU A 25 -12.68 -9.64 1.11
C LEU A 25 -12.65 -9.59 -0.42
N MET A 26 -11.57 -9.09 -0.99
CA MET A 26 -11.45 -8.96 -2.45
C MET A 26 -11.37 -10.32 -3.13
N ARG A 27 -10.74 -11.30 -2.49
CA ARG A 27 -10.72 -12.66 -3.04
C ARG A 27 -12.12 -13.25 -3.09
N GLY A 28 -12.94 -12.97 -2.09
CA GLY A 28 -14.32 -13.42 -2.07
C GLY A 28 -15.20 -12.74 -3.11
N ILE A 29 -14.94 -11.47 -3.41
CA ILE A 29 -15.74 -10.70 -4.38
C ILE A 29 -15.26 -10.94 -5.81
N CYS A 30 -13.94 -10.87 -6.04
CA CYS A 30 -13.37 -10.91 -7.38
C CYS A 30 -12.89 -12.31 -7.81
N GLY A 31 -12.83 -13.25 -6.87
CA GLY A 31 -12.40 -14.60 -7.14
C GLY A 31 -10.90 -14.74 -7.30
N PRO A 32 -10.42 -15.96 -7.58
CA PRO A 32 -9.01 -16.23 -7.82
C PRO A 32 -8.61 -15.78 -9.21
N GLY A 33 -7.63 -15.47 -9.66
CA GLY A 33 -7.24 -15.07 -11.00
C GLY A 33 -6.32 -13.87 -10.89
N PHE A 34 -6.83 -12.69 -11.20
CA PHE A 34 -6.03 -11.48 -11.06
C PHE A 34 -5.96 -11.09 -9.58
N PRO A 35 -4.77 -10.66 -9.07
CA PRO A 35 -4.60 -10.32 -7.64
C PRO A 35 -5.16 -8.93 -7.31
N TRP A 36 -6.47 -8.78 -7.36
CA TRP A 36 -7.14 -7.50 -7.11
C TRP A 36 -6.91 -7.00 -5.69
N GLY A 37 -6.86 -7.91 -4.72
CA GLY A 37 -6.65 -7.52 -3.32
C GLY A 37 -5.36 -6.77 -3.11
N THR A 38 -4.24 -7.33 -3.60
CA THR A 38 -2.93 -6.71 -3.46
C THR A 38 -2.84 -5.40 -4.24
N LEU A 39 -3.42 -5.38 -5.45
CA LEU A 39 -3.44 -4.16 -6.26
C LEU A 39 -4.16 -3.03 -5.54
N ILE A 40 -5.37 -3.29 -5.07
CA ILE A 40 -6.18 -2.27 -4.39
C ILE A 40 -5.52 -1.81 -3.10
N VAL A 41 -4.97 -2.75 -2.31
CA VAL A 41 -4.28 -2.44 -1.07
C VAL A 41 -3.10 -1.51 -1.33
N ASN A 42 -2.27 -1.86 -2.31
CA ASN A 42 -1.08 -1.05 -2.60
C ASN A 42 -1.45 0.32 -3.17
N LEU A 43 -2.44 0.39 -4.04
CA LEU A 43 -2.89 1.66 -4.62
C LEU A 43 -3.52 2.55 -3.55
N ALA A 44 -4.39 1.99 -2.71
CA ALA A 44 -5.01 2.75 -1.62
C ALA A 44 -3.97 3.24 -0.63
N GLY A 45 -2.97 2.40 -0.32
CA GLY A 45 -1.88 2.78 0.56
C GLY A 45 -1.01 3.89 0.00
N CYS A 46 -0.74 3.86 -1.30
CA CYS A 46 0.03 4.92 -1.97
C CYS A 46 -0.71 6.25 -1.91
N PHE A 47 -2.01 6.24 -2.19
CA PHE A 47 -2.82 7.46 -2.11
C PHE A 47 -2.86 7.99 -0.68
N ALA A 48 -3.12 7.13 0.30
CA ALA A 48 -3.16 7.51 1.71
C ALA A 48 -1.83 8.08 2.17
N PHE A 49 -0.71 7.48 1.76
CA PHE A 49 0.62 7.99 2.09
C PHE A 49 0.81 9.41 1.57
N GLY A 50 0.43 9.65 0.33
CA GLY A 50 0.55 10.98 -0.27
C GLY A 50 -0.29 12.02 0.48
N VAL A 51 -1.53 11.67 0.83
CA VAL A 51 -2.42 12.55 1.60
C VAL A 51 -1.84 12.87 2.97
N ILE A 52 -1.42 11.84 3.69
CA ILE A 52 -0.90 12.00 5.06
C ILE A 52 0.36 12.86 5.05
N PHE A 53 1.27 12.58 4.13
CA PHE A 53 2.53 13.33 4.04
C PHE A 53 2.28 14.80 3.74
N ALA A 54 1.30 15.09 2.85
CA ALA A 54 0.94 16.46 2.50
C ALA A 54 0.34 17.19 3.70
N LEU A 55 -0.58 16.53 4.42
CA LEU A 55 -1.25 17.16 5.56
C LEU A 55 -0.27 17.45 6.70
N PHE A 56 0.64 16.53 7.00
CA PHE A 56 1.63 16.77 8.04
C PHE A 56 2.67 17.82 7.62
N GLY A 57 2.96 17.93 6.35
CA GLY A 57 3.82 18.98 5.83
C GLY A 57 3.19 20.35 5.92
N LYS A 58 1.85 20.42 5.80
CA LYS A 58 1.10 21.68 5.80
C LYS A 58 0.70 22.11 7.20
N TYR A 59 0.19 21.18 8.03
CA TYR A 59 -0.41 21.51 9.31
C TYR A 59 0.37 21.00 10.52
N GLY A 60 1.42 20.24 10.32
CA GLY A 60 2.20 19.67 11.40
C GLY A 60 3.64 19.51 11.02
N SER A 61 4.22 18.38 11.39
CA SER A 61 5.61 18.06 11.08
C SER A 61 5.71 16.65 10.53
N THR A 62 6.42 16.51 9.40
CA THR A 62 6.67 15.19 8.83
C THR A 62 7.58 14.33 9.71
N ASN A 63 8.21 14.96 10.73
CA ASN A 63 9.05 14.25 11.70
C ASN A 63 8.29 13.88 12.96
N SER A 64 6.97 14.15 13.02
CA SER A 64 6.20 13.84 14.21
C SER A 64 5.98 12.34 14.34
N GLY A 65 5.74 11.89 15.58
CA GLY A 65 5.43 10.50 15.83
C GLY A 65 4.14 10.04 15.17
N TRP A 66 3.16 10.94 15.07
CA TRP A 66 1.90 10.62 14.39
C TRP A 66 2.10 10.39 12.91
N CYS A 67 2.94 11.21 12.27
CA CYS A 67 3.25 11.02 10.85
C CYS A 67 3.95 9.66 10.64
N LEU A 68 4.90 9.34 11.51
CA LEU A 68 5.62 8.08 11.46
C LEU A 68 4.66 6.88 11.65
N LEU A 69 3.76 6.99 12.62
CA LEU A 69 2.76 5.95 12.88
C LEU A 69 1.91 5.69 11.64
N LEU A 70 1.40 6.76 11.02
CA LEU A 70 0.48 6.63 9.90
C LEU A 70 1.19 6.24 8.61
N THR A 71 2.36 6.80 8.32
CA THR A 71 3.06 6.49 7.06
C THR A 71 3.85 5.20 7.14
N THR A 72 4.95 5.19 7.86
CA THR A 72 5.81 4.01 7.95
C THR A 72 5.09 2.85 8.62
N GLY A 73 4.29 3.14 9.65
CA GLY A 73 3.54 2.12 10.37
C GLY A 73 2.34 1.62 9.59
N VAL A 74 1.25 2.40 9.58
CA VAL A 74 -0.01 1.94 9.01
C VAL A 74 0.09 1.71 7.50
N CYS A 75 0.52 2.71 6.74
CA CYS A 75 0.64 2.54 5.28
C CYS A 75 1.70 1.51 4.92
N GLY A 76 2.83 1.50 5.63
CA GLY A 76 3.88 0.53 5.39
C GLY A 76 3.44 -0.91 5.66
N GLY A 77 2.66 -1.13 6.72
CA GLY A 77 2.11 -2.46 7.00
C GLY A 77 0.94 -2.83 6.09
N PHE A 78 0.19 -1.83 5.65
CA PHE A 78 -0.96 -2.03 4.76
C PHE A 78 -0.52 -2.44 3.36
N THR A 79 0.52 -1.81 2.82
CA THR A 79 1.04 -2.14 1.49
C THR A 79 2.03 -3.31 1.56
N THR A 80 2.26 -3.96 0.41
CA THR A 80 3.17 -5.11 0.40
C THR A 80 3.88 -5.23 -0.94
N PHE A 81 5.21 -5.31 -0.88
CA PHE A 81 6.03 -5.55 -2.06
C PHE A 81 6.27 -7.06 -2.27
N SER A 82 6.50 -7.81 -1.20
CA SER A 82 6.83 -9.23 -1.32
C SER A 82 5.67 -10.04 -1.89
N THR A 83 4.44 -9.78 -1.44
CA THR A 83 3.27 -10.44 -2.00
C THR A 83 3.06 -10.07 -3.46
N PHE A 84 3.29 -8.80 -3.80
CA PHE A 84 3.23 -8.31 -5.18
C PHE A 84 4.20 -9.07 -6.08
N VAL A 85 5.45 -9.24 -5.63
CA VAL A 85 6.46 -9.98 -6.41
C VAL A 85 6.07 -11.44 -6.55
N HIS A 86 5.60 -12.05 -5.46
CA HIS A 86 5.19 -13.46 -5.48
C HIS A 86 4.04 -13.69 -6.45
N GLU A 87 3.02 -12.84 -6.42
CA GLU A 87 1.88 -12.98 -7.31
C GLU A 87 2.26 -12.73 -8.77
N SER A 88 3.16 -11.77 -9.00
CA SER A 88 3.67 -11.51 -10.34
C SER A 88 4.40 -12.74 -10.89
N MET A 89 5.23 -13.37 -10.07
CA MET A 89 5.96 -14.56 -10.47
C MET A 89 5.00 -15.72 -10.75
N GLN A 90 3.95 -15.87 -9.96
CA GLN A 90 2.94 -16.90 -10.21
C GLN A 90 2.27 -16.73 -11.57
N MET A 91 2.01 -15.50 -11.98
CA MET A 91 1.44 -15.23 -13.31
C MET A 91 2.36 -15.72 -14.42
N LEU A 92 3.66 -15.47 -14.28
CA LEU A 92 4.65 -15.95 -15.25
C LEU A 92 4.70 -17.48 -15.26
N GLN A 93 4.72 -18.10 -14.08
CA GLN A 93 4.79 -19.56 -13.96
C GLN A 93 3.54 -20.24 -14.51
N ASN A 94 2.39 -19.58 -14.43
CA ASN A 94 1.13 -20.12 -14.94
C ASN A 94 0.91 -19.81 -16.41
N GLY A 95 1.91 -19.28 -17.10
CA GLY A 95 1.82 -19.01 -18.52
C GLY A 95 0.98 -17.82 -18.90
N ASN A 96 0.93 -16.80 -18.02
CA ASN A 96 0.17 -15.59 -18.25
C ASN A 96 1.07 -14.36 -18.24
N PRO A 97 1.95 -14.18 -19.25
CA PRO A 97 2.83 -13.02 -19.30
C PRO A 97 2.08 -11.72 -19.52
N GLY A 98 0.93 -11.75 -20.20
CA GLY A 98 0.09 -10.56 -20.36
C GLY A 98 -0.44 -10.05 -19.04
N GLY A 99 -0.92 -10.94 -18.18
CA GLY A 99 -1.36 -10.58 -16.84
C GLY A 99 -0.22 -10.04 -16.00
N PHE A 100 0.97 -10.65 -16.12
CA PHE A 100 2.16 -10.16 -15.42
C PHE A 100 2.48 -8.72 -15.79
N VAL A 101 2.55 -8.43 -17.10
CA VAL A 101 2.87 -7.08 -17.56
C VAL A 101 1.81 -6.08 -17.11
N ALA A 102 0.52 -6.44 -17.26
CA ALA A 102 -0.58 -5.58 -16.85
C ALA A 102 -0.53 -5.27 -15.35
N TYR A 103 -0.30 -6.29 -14.53
CA TYR A 103 -0.28 -6.14 -13.07
C TYR A 103 0.89 -5.27 -12.63
N VAL A 104 2.10 -5.55 -13.14
CA VAL A 104 3.29 -4.79 -12.77
C VAL A 104 3.19 -3.36 -13.26
N ALA A 105 2.81 -3.15 -14.53
CA ALA A 105 2.71 -1.81 -15.09
C ALA A 105 1.65 -0.98 -14.38
N THR A 106 0.47 -1.54 -14.14
CA THR A 106 -0.62 -0.84 -13.44
C THR A 106 -0.20 -0.50 -12.01
N SER A 107 0.42 -1.45 -11.31
CA SER A 107 0.85 -1.21 -9.93
C SER A 107 1.85 -0.06 -9.85
N LEU A 108 2.85 -0.04 -10.73
CA LEU A 108 3.87 1.00 -10.69
C LEU A 108 3.31 2.35 -11.13
N VAL A 109 2.65 2.40 -12.28
CA VAL A 109 2.15 3.67 -12.84
C VAL A 109 1.07 4.25 -11.95
N ALA A 110 0.05 3.46 -11.62
CA ALA A 110 -1.05 3.95 -10.79
C ALA A 110 -0.59 4.26 -9.36
N GLY A 111 0.36 3.48 -8.83
CA GLY A 111 0.91 3.75 -7.50
C GLY A 111 1.59 5.11 -7.43
N PHE A 112 2.47 5.41 -8.39
CA PHE A 112 3.12 6.72 -8.46
C PHE A 112 2.11 7.84 -8.65
N LEU A 113 1.15 7.65 -9.56
CA LEU A 113 0.14 8.67 -9.85
C LEU A 113 -0.75 8.93 -8.64
N LEU A 114 -1.18 7.89 -7.93
CA LEU A 114 -2.07 8.05 -6.78
C LEU A 114 -1.36 8.71 -5.60
N LEU A 115 -0.10 8.33 -5.35
CA LEU A 115 0.67 9.00 -4.31
C LEU A 115 0.85 10.47 -4.63
N ALA A 116 1.23 10.79 -5.87
CA ALA A 116 1.39 12.17 -6.31
C ALA A 116 0.07 12.93 -6.24
N LEU A 117 -1.04 12.31 -6.66
CA LEU A 117 -2.36 12.93 -6.62
C LEU A 117 -2.78 13.23 -5.18
N GLY A 118 -2.63 12.26 -4.26
CA GLY A 118 -2.95 12.46 -2.86
C GLY A 118 -2.14 13.60 -2.26
N TYR A 119 -0.86 13.66 -2.58
CA TYR A 119 0.00 14.73 -2.11
C TYR A 119 -0.43 16.08 -2.68
N MET A 120 -0.69 16.15 -3.99
CA MET A 120 -1.00 17.42 -4.65
C MET A 120 -2.35 18.00 -4.25
N ILE A 121 -3.34 17.14 -3.97
CA ILE A 121 -4.66 17.62 -3.58
C ILE A 121 -4.60 18.34 -2.24
N PHE A 122 -3.78 17.87 -1.32
CA PHE A 122 -3.77 18.36 0.05
C PHE A 122 -2.54 19.17 0.44
N LYS A 123 -1.59 19.33 -0.46
CA LYS A 123 -0.37 20.09 -0.14
C LYS A 123 -0.61 21.59 0.11
#